data_594535c4e0b830b334e6c0738f0df325
#
_entry.id   594535c4e0b830b334e6c0738f0df325
#
_cell.length_a   1.000
_cell.length_b   1.000
_cell.length_c   1.000
_cell.angle_alpha   90.00
_cell.angle_beta   90.00
_cell.angle_gamma   90.00
#
_symmetry.space_group_name_H-M   'P 1'
#
loop_
_entity.id
_entity.type
_entity.pdbx_description
1 polymer ?
#
loop_
_entity_poly.entity_id
_entity_poly.type
_entity_poly.pdbx_seq_one_letter_code
_entity_poly.pdbx_strand_id
1 'polypeptide(L)'
;MTSTPIPANPNSAAMRLEALGLVLPKVPLPRGAFKPFSRSGSLIFLAGQICEWEGEVRYAGPVGTEHDLEAGQRAAQICALNLLAALHLALDGDLDRVVSCHRMGGFVYCTPGYPDVPKVINGASDLMFAVFGERGRHARTAVGVATLPAGASVEVDAIFEVR
;
A
#
# COMPACT_ATOMS: atom_id res chain seq x y z
N MET A 1 -35.87 -18.37 -10.48
CA MET A 1 -35.05 -18.75 -9.32
C MET A 1 -34.36 -17.49 -8.83
N THR A 2 -34.87 -16.89 -7.76
CA THR A 2 -34.30 -15.69 -7.15
C THR A 2 -33.09 -16.13 -6.30
N SER A 3 -31.90 -15.77 -6.76
CA SER A 3 -30.66 -15.96 -5.99
C SER A 3 -30.76 -15.08 -4.72
N THR A 4 -30.84 -15.71 -3.56
CA THR A 4 -30.73 -15.01 -2.27
C THR A 4 -29.32 -14.41 -2.19
N PRO A 5 -29.15 -13.10 -1.96
CA PRO A 5 -27.82 -12.52 -1.80
C PRO A 5 -27.14 -13.20 -0.61
N ILE A 6 -25.94 -13.71 -0.81
CA ILE A 6 -25.09 -14.18 0.29
C ILE A 6 -24.85 -12.96 1.21
N PRO A 7 -25.13 -13.04 2.51
CA PRO A 7 -24.90 -11.91 3.41
C PRO A 7 -23.44 -11.51 3.35
N ALA A 8 -23.18 -10.22 3.11
CA ALA A 8 -21.84 -9.67 3.09
C ALA A 8 -21.12 -9.99 4.41
N ASN A 9 -19.95 -10.60 4.33
CA ASN A 9 -19.11 -10.87 5.51
C ASN A 9 -18.71 -9.54 6.16
N PRO A 10 -19.17 -9.20 7.37
CA PRO A 10 -18.86 -7.92 8.00
C PRO A 10 -17.36 -7.74 8.27
N ASN A 11 -16.58 -8.79 8.16
CA ASN A 11 -15.12 -8.80 8.28
C ASN A 11 -14.41 -8.81 6.92
N SER A 12 -15.12 -8.62 5.81
CA SER A 12 -14.49 -8.55 4.48
C SER A 12 -13.60 -7.31 4.34
N ALA A 13 -12.55 -7.42 3.54
CA ALA A 13 -11.66 -6.29 3.26
C ALA A 13 -12.41 -5.09 2.66
N ALA A 14 -13.41 -5.36 1.78
CA ALA A 14 -14.25 -4.34 1.18
C ALA A 14 -15.06 -3.57 2.23
N MET A 15 -15.72 -4.28 3.17
CA MET A 15 -16.50 -3.66 4.25
C MET A 15 -15.61 -2.85 5.21
N ARG A 16 -14.39 -3.30 5.46
CA ARG A 16 -13.43 -2.55 6.29
C ARG A 16 -12.95 -1.28 5.60
N LEU A 17 -12.67 -1.32 4.30
CA LEU A 17 -12.34 -0.12 3.51
C LEU A 17 -13.49 0.89 3.55
N GLU A 18 -14.73 0.43 3.33
CA GLU A 18 -15.92 1.28 3.40
C GLU A 18 -16.09 1.91 4.79
N ALA A 19 -15.96 1.11 5.86
CA ALA A 19 -16.07 1.59 7.25
C ALA A 19 -14.99 2.63 7.60
N LEU A 20 -13.82 2.57 6.96
CA LEU A 20 -12.73 3.54 7.10
C LEU A 20 -12.95 4.79 6.20
N GLY A 21 -13.99 4.80 5.37
CA GLY A 21 -14.23 5.88 4.40
C GLY A 21 -13.16 5.94 3.29
N LEU A 22 -12.50 4.82 3.00
CA LEU A 22 -11.41 4.74 2.04
C LEU A 22 -11.89 4.18 0.70
N VAL A 23 -11.39 4.77 -0.38
CA VAL A 23 -11.63 4.35 -1.76
C VAL A 23 -10.30 3.94 -2.37
N LEU A 24 -10.29 2.86 -3.14
CA LEU A 24 -9.09 2.46 -3.88
C LEU A 24 -8.92 3.38 -5.10
N PRO A 25 -7.71 3.88 -5.36
CA PRO A 25 -7.41 4.65 -6.55
C PRO A 25 -7.41 3.75 -7.79
N LYS A 26 -7.38 4.36 -8.97
CA LYS A 26 -7.02 3.63 -10.19
C LYS A 26 -5.59 3.14 -10.08
N VAL A 27 -5.36 1.90 -10.54
CA VAL A 27 -4.00 1.34 -10.57
C VAL A 27 -3.13 2.22 -11.45
N PRO A 28 -2.01 2.77 -10.92
CA PRO A 28 -1.09 3.56 -11.72
C PRO A 28 -0.52 2.75 -12.89
N LEU A 29 -0.47 3.34 -14.07
CA LEU A 29 0.12 2.69 -15.24
C LEU A 29 1.65 2.62 -15.06
N PRO A 30 2.27 1.46 -15.35
CA PRO A 30 3.70 1.32 -15.34
C PRO A 30 4.37 2.33 -16.29
N ARG A 31 5.40 3.02 -15.80
CA ARG A 31 6.19 4.00 -16.58
C ARG A 31 7.43 3.35 -17.23
N GLY A 32 7.38 2.06 -17.52
CA GLY A 32 8.48 1.29 -18.09
C GLY A 32 8.09 -0.14 -18.42
N ALA A 33 9.06 -0.97 -18.78
CA ALA A 33 8.86 -2.37 -19.15
C ALA A 33 8.71 -3.28 -17.89
N PHE A 34 7.75 -2.96 -17.02
CA PHE A 34 7.41 -3.75 -15.84
C PHE A 34 5.89 -3.83 -15.67
N LYS A 35 5.43 -4.63 -14.71
CA LYS A 35 4.02 -4.84 -14.39
C LYS A 35 3.72 -4.31 -12.98
N PRO A 36 2.48 -3.91 -12.68
CA PRO A 36 2.10 -3.50 -11.33
C PRO A 36 2.21 -4.64 -10.32
N PHE A 37 2.14 -5.88 -10.80
CA PHE A 37 2.36 -7.08 -10.00
C PHE A 37 2.86 -8.25 -10.86
N SER A 38 3.48 -9.22 -10.20
CA SER A 38 3.75 -10.54 -10.76
C SER A 38 3.27 -11.62 -9.79
N ARG A 39 2.96 -12.81 -10.31
CA ARG A 39 2.46 -13.94 -9.52
C ARG A 39 3.34 -15.17 -9.70
N SER A 40 3.64 -15.85 -8.59
CA SER A 40 4.30 -17.15 -8.57
C SER A 40 3.57 -18.05 -7.58
N GLY A 41 2.80 -19.02 -8.10
CA GLY A 41 1.95 -19.87 -7.28
C GLY A 41 0.92 -19.07 -6.50
N SER A 42 0.95 -19.17 -5.18
CA SER A 42 0.11 -18.39 -4.25
C SER A 42 0.68 -17.01 -3.90
N LEU A 43 1.90 -16.67 -4.35
CA LEU A 43 2.52 -15.38 -4.02
C LEU A 43 2.26 -14.33 -5.10
N ILE A 44 1.87 -13.14 -4.66
CA ILE A 44 1.78 -11.94 -5.48
C ILE A 44 2.84 -10.96 -5.01
N PHE A 45 3.70 -10.56 -5.94
CA PHE A 45 4.73 -9.55 -5.76
C PHE A 45 4.21 -8.24 -6.35
N LEU A 46 4.00 -7.23 -5.52
CA LEU A 46 3.55 -5.92 -5.94
C LEU A 46 4.75 -5.01 -6.22
N ALA A 47 4.72 -4.32 -7.34
CA ALA A 47 5.71 -3.29 -7.65
C ALA A 47 5.64 -2.14 -6.63
N GLY A 48 6.76 -1.45 -6.43
CA GLY A 48 6.81 -0.25 -5.59
C GLY A 48 5.80 0.80 -6.05
N GLN A 49 5.08 1.37 -5.09
CA GLN A 49 4.10 2.42 -5.29
C GLN A 49 4.53 3.67 -4.54
N ILE A 50 4.63 4.78 -5.25
CA ILE A 50 4.87 6.11 -4.65
C ILE A 50 3.55 6.71 -4.13
N CYS A 51 3.63 7.81 -3.39
CA CYS A 51 2.48 8.53 -2.86
C CYS A 51 1.74 9.35 -3.94
N GLU A 52 1.38 8.68 -5.02
CA GLU A 52 0.62 9.21 -6.16
C GLU A 52 -0.88 8.91 -6.00
N TRP A 53 -1.71 9.88 -6.35
CA TRP A 53 -3.15 9.71 -6.44
C TRP A 53 -3.64 10.27 -7.77
N GLU A 54 -4.24 9.42 -8.60
CA GLU A 54 -4.79 9.78 -9.92
C GLU A 54 -3.76 10.50 -10.82
N GLY A 55 -2.50 10.05 -10.78
CA GLY A 55 -1.42 10.58 -11.62
C GLY A 55 -0.64 11.76 -11.01
N GLU A 56 -1.02 12.23 -9.82
CA GLU A 56 -0.34 13.33 -9.14
C GLU A 56 0.34 12.88 -7.85
N VAL A 57 1.63 13.17 -7.71
CA VAL A 57 2.36 12.97 -6.45
C VAL A 57 1.80 13.94 -5.40
N ARG A 58 1.24 13.42 -4.32
CA ARG A 58 0.57 14.22 -3.28
C ARG A 58 1.55 14.78 -2.25
N TYR A 59 2.67 14.11 -2.06
CA TYR A 59 3.74 14.54 -1.16
C TYR A 59 5.06 14.41 -1.92
N ALA A 60 5.61 15.54 -2.36
CA ALA A 60 6.92 15.61 -3.02
C ALA A 60 7.92 16.33 -2.11
N GLY A 61 9.16 15.86 -2.07
CA GLY A 61 10.21 16.41 -1.24
C GLY A 61 10.52 15.57 0.01
N PRO A 62 11.60 15.92 0.72
CA PRO A 62 12.08 15.13 1.85
C PRO A 62 11.25 15.30 3.12
N VAL A 63 11.02 14.19 3.82
CA VAL A 63 10.51 14.19 5.18
C VAL A 63 11.62 14.70 6.13
N GLY A 64 11.24 15.55 7.05
CA GLY A 64 12.15 16.21 7.99
C GLY A 64 12.40 17.68 7.67
N THR A 65 12.13 18.12 6.43
CA THR A 65 12.19 19.55 6.04
C THR A 65 10.92 19.98 5.32
N GLU A 66 10.60 19.39 4.15
CA GLU A 66 9.39 19.75 3.39
C GLU A 66 8.12 19.20 4.05
N HIS A 67 8.23 18.03 4.68
CA HIS A 67 7.13 17.32 5.30
C HIS A 67 7.48 16.88 6.71
N ASP A 68 6.54 16.98 7.62
CA ASP A 68 6.62 16.42 8.97
C ASP A 68 6.30 14.90 8.98
N LEU A 69 6.41 14.29 10.17
CA LEU A 69 6.12 12.87 10.36
C LEU A 69 4.69 12.51 9.92
N GLU A 70 3.72 13.34 10.27
CA GLU A 70 2.31 13.07 9.96
C GLU A 70 2.04 13.12 8.46
N ALA A 71 2.60 14.09 7.75
CA ALA A 71 2.55 14.15 6.28
C ALA A 71 3.22 12.93 5.65
N GLY A 72 4.36 12.48 6.18
CA GLY A 72 5.02 11.25 5.77
C GLY A 72 4.16 10.01 5.97
N GLN A 73 3.45 9.91 7.08
CA GLN A 73 2.50 8.80 7.35
C GLN A 73 1.33 8.81 6.37
N ARG A 74 0.78 9.99 6.05
CA ARG A 74 -0.26 10.13 5.02
C ARG A 74 0.26 9.73 3.63
N ALA A 75 1.49 10.10 3.30
CA ALA A 75 2.15 9.66 2.06
C ALA A 75 2.26 8.12 2.00
N ALA A 76 2.72 7.48 3.08
CA ALA A 76 2.80 6.03 3.19
C ALA A 76 1.41 5.35 3.07
N GLN A 77 0.37 5.96 3.62
CA GLN A 77 -1.01 5.48 3.47
C GLN A 77 -1.48 5.50 2.01
N ILE A 78 -1.15 6.56 1.25
CA ILE A 78 -1.47 6.63 -0.18
C ILE A 78 -0.73 5.53 -0.94
N CYS A 79 0.55 5.29 -0.66
CA CYS A 79 1.30 4.18 -1.24
C CYS A 79 0.60 2.83 -0.99
N ALA A 80 0.13 2.60 0.24
CA ALA A 80 -0.59 1.38 0.61
C ALA A 80 -1.93 1.25 -0.12
N LEU A 81 -2.67 2.34 -0.35
CA LEU A 81 -3.90 2.33 -1.15
C LEU A 81 -3.61 1.97 -2.62
N ASN A 82 -2.50 2.43 -3.19
CA ASN A 82 -2.06 2.02 -4.53
C ASN A 82 -1.68 0.54 -4.57
N LEU A 83 -1.00 0.02 -3.54
CA LEU A 83 -0.73 -1.42 -3.42
C LEU A 83 -2.02 -2.23 -3.35
N LEU A 84 -3.01 -1.80 -2.55
CA LEU A 84 -4.31 -2.45 -2.45
C LEU A 84 -5.08 -2.42 -3.78
N ALA A 85 -4.98 -1.33 -4.53
CA ALA A 85 -5.58 -1.24 -5.87
C ALA A 85 -4.93 -2.25 -6.84
N ALA A 86 -3.60 -2.37 -6.85
CA ALA A 86 -2.89 -3.36 -7.67
C ALA A 86 -3.21 -4.80 -7.24
N LEU A 87 -3.33 -5.06 -5.93
CA LEU A 87 -3.71 -6.36 -5.38
C LEU A 87 -5.17 -6.71 -5.73
N HIS A 88 -6.07 -5.74 -5.63
CA HIS A 88 -7.47 -5.88 -6.04
C HIS A 88 -7.59 -6.27 -7.53
N LEU A 89 -6.81 -5.61 -8.39
CA LEU A 89 -6.72 -5.97 -9.81
C LEU A 89 -6.18 -7.41 -10.00
N ALA A 90 -5.12 -7.79 -9.27
CA ALA A 90 -4.51 -9.11 -9.34
C ALA A 90 -5.44 -10.24 -8.87
N LEU A 91 -6.47 -9.92 -8.08
CA LEU A 91 -7.44 -10.85 -7.48
C LEU A 91 -8.84 -10.75 -8.10
N ASP A 92 -8.97 -10.12 -9.28
CA ASP A 92 -10.25 -9.93 -9.98
C ASP A 92 -11.32 -9.29 -9.08
N GLY A 93 -10.91 -8.38 -8.21
CA GLY A 93 -11.79 -7.62 -7.32
C GLY A 93 -12.01 -8.22 -5.93
N ASP A 94 -11.49 -9.40 -5.63
CA ASP A 94 -11.74 -10.10 -4.36
C ASP A 94 -10.53 -10.09 -3.42
N LEU A 95 -10.40 -9.03 -2.62
CA LEU A 95 -9.35 -8.90 -1.59
C LEU A 95 -9.48 -9.93 -0.45
N ASP A 96 -10.62 -10.59 -0.29
CA ASP A 96 -10.79 -11.62 0.74
C ASP A 96 -10.04 -12.92 0.43
N ARG A 97 -9.52 -13.05 -0.80
CA ARG A 97 -8.58 -14.11 -1.19
C ARG A 97 -7.18 -13.94 -0.58
N VAL A 98 -6.88 -12.81 0.04
CA VAL A 98 -5.62 -12.61 0.78
C VAL A 98 -5.56 -13.56 1.97
N VAL A 99 -4.48 -14.35 2.03
CA VAL A 99 -4.15 -15.23 3.15
C VAL A 99 -3.29 -14.48 4.16
N SER A 100 -2.25 -13.80 3.68
CA SER A 100 -1.31 -13.05 4.52
C SER A 100 -0.53 -12.00 3.72
N CYS A 101 -0.23 -10.87 4.34
CA CYS A 101 0.87 -10.01 3.90
C CYS A 101 2.17 -10.56 4.48
N HIS A 102 3.09 -11.01 3.64
CA HIS A 102 4.34 -11.61 4.13
C HIS A 102 5.43 -10.58 4.34
N ARG A 103 5.54 -9.61 3.44
CA ARG A 103 6.60 -8.62 3.49
C ARG A 103 6.11 -7.27 2.99
N MET A 104 6.64 -6.21 3.60
CA MET A 104 6.54 -4.83 3.12
C MET A 104 7.92 -4.18 3.14
N GLY A 105 8.32 -3.56 2.05
CA GLY A 105 9.46 -2.66 1.95
C GLY A 105 8.98 -1.23 1.94
N GLY A 106 9.53 -0.39 2.83
CA GLY A 106 9.22 1.03 2.90
C GLY A 106 10.47 1.87 2.71
N PHE A 107 10.38 2.86 1.82
CA PHE A 107 11.45 3.76 1.42
C PHE A 107 10.98 5.19 1.65
N VAL A 108 11.76 5.97 2.39
CA VAL A 108 11.40 7.34 2.70
C VAL A 108 12.50 8.27 2.18
N TYR A 109 12.14 9.14 1.25
CA TYR A 109 12.99 10.27 0.92
C TYR A 109 12.96 11.23 2.09
N CYS A 110 14.08 11.36 2.80
CA CYS A 110 14.17 12.14 4.03
C CYS A 110 15.53 12.85 4.14
N THR A 111 15.58 13.81 5.04
CA THR A 111 16.84 14.49 5.37
C THR A 111 17.85 13.53 5.98
N PRO A 112 19.16 13.75 5.73
CA PRO A 112 20.20 12.93 6.37
C PRO A 112 20.04 12.87 7.90
N GLY A 113 20.09 11.65 8.44
CA GLY A 113 19.95 11.44 9.88
C GLY A 113 18.53 11.51 10.44
N TYR A 114 17.49 11.59 9.57
CA TYR A 114 16.10 11.57 10.02
C TYR A 114 15.80 10.27 10.80
N PRO A 115 15.39 10.35 12.09
CA PRO A 115 15.36 9.17 12.97
C PRO A 115 14.07 8.36 12.85
N ASP A 116 12.98 8.96 12.37
CA ASP A 116 11.62 8.41 12.46
C ASP A 116 11.14 7.70 11.17
N VAL A 117 12.07 7.25 10.32
CA VAL A 117 11.74 6.50 9.09
C VAL A 117 10.78 5.34 9.35
N PRO A 118 10.98 4.48 10.36
CA PRO A 118 10.03 3.40 10.65
C PRO A 118 8.63 3.91 11.03
N LYS A 119 8.54 5.06 11.71
CA LYS A 119 7.25 5.66 12.09
C LYS A 119 6.49 6.20 10.87
N VAL A 120 7.19 6.73 9.86
CA VAL A 120 6.59 7.13 8.58
C VAL A 120 5.88 5.93 7.94
N ILE A 121 6.56 4.80 7.85
CA ILE A 121 6.02 3.59 7.19
C ILE A 121 4.87 2.95 8.02
N ASN A 122 4.69 3.31 9.28
CA ASN A 122 3.50 2.89 10.03
C ASN A 122 2.21 3.32 9.33
N GLY A 123 2.18 4.44 8.61
CA GLY A 123 1.01 4.84 7.83
C GLY A 123 0.53 3.76 6.84
N ALA A 124 1.47 3.03 6.22
CA ALA A 124 1.15 1.90 5.36
C ALA A 124 0.81 0.63 6.15
N SER A 125 1.61 0.30 7.17
CA SER A 125 1.41 -0.92 7.98
C SER A 125 0.09 -0.90 8.73
N ASP A 126 -0.30 0.23 9.30
CA ASP A 126 -1.54 0.41 10.05
C ASP A 126 -2.75 0.25 9.13
N LEU A 127 -2.66 0.75 7.88
CA LEU A 127 -3.71 0.53 6.90
C LEU A 127 -3.87 -0.95 6.55
N MET A 128 -2.77 -1.68 6.31
CA MET A 128 -2.83 -3.12 6.04
C MET A 128 -3.47 -3.89 7.20
N PHE A 129 -3.13 -3.53 8.45
CA PHE A 129 -3.76 -4.12 9.63
C PHE A 129 -5.26 -3.75 9.73
N ALA A 130 -5.62 -2.50 9.47
CA ALA A 130 -7.01 -2.06 9.49
C ALA A 130 -7.88 -2.81 8.46
N VAL A 131 -7.34 -3.08 7.27
CA VAL A 131 -8.07 -3.77 6.18
C VAL A 131 -8.12 -5.28 6.39
N PHE A 132 -7.01 -5.92 6.76
CA PHE A 132 -6.89 -7.38 6.80
C PHE A 132 -6.83 -7.98 8.22
N GLY A 133 -6.75 -7.17 9.27
CA GLY A 133 -6.53 -7.64 10.63
C GLY A 133 -5.17 -8.33 10.76
N GLU A 134 -5.11 -9.46 11.47
CA GLU A 134 -3.86 -10.22 11.66
C GLU A 134 -3.21 -10.68 10.34
N ARG A 135 -4.01 -10.92 9.30
CA ARG A 135 -3.51 -11.24 7.95
C ARG A 135 -2.72 -10.09 7.30
N GLY A 136 -2.92 -8.87 7.77
CA GLY A 136 -2.18 -7.68 7.30
C GLY A 136 -0.85 -7.45 8.00
N ARG A 137 -0.55 -8.15 9.10
CA ARG A 137 0.75 -8.07 9.78
C ARG A 137 1.83 -8.74 8.94
N HIS A 138 2.99 -8.09 8.84
CA HIS A 138 4.03 -8.46 7.90
C HIS A 138 5.43 -8.23 8.47
N ALA A 139 6.41 -8.95 7.93
CA ALA A 139 7.82 -8.59 8.09
C ALA A 139 8.10 -7.29 7.30
N ARG A 140 8.89 -6.39 7.87
CA ARG A 140 9.11 -5.06 7.30
C ARG A 140 10.56 -4.64 7.28
N THR A 141 10.95 -3.98 6.18
CA THR A 141 12.13 -3.11 6.11
C THR A 141 11.65 -1.67 5.93
N ALA A 142 12.24 -0.72 6.66
CA ALA A 142 11.97 0.71 6.50
C ALA A 142 13.30 1.45 6.51
N VAL A 143 13.65 2.11 5.40
CA VAL A 143 14.94 2.79 5.21
C VAL A 143 14.75 4.18 4.61
N GLY A 144 15.63 5.10 5.00
CA GLY A 144 15.76 6.40 4.35
C GLY A 144 16.56 6.28 3.06
N VAL A 145 16.17 7.05 2.06
CA VAL A 145 16.81 7.12 0.74
C VAL A 145 17.07 8.55 0.33
N ALA A 146 18.01 8.75 -0.58
CA ALA A 146 18.39 10.08 -1.06
C ALA A 146 17.38 10.68 -2.03
N THR A 147 16.60 9.86 -2.75
CA THR A 147 15.59 10.29 -3.71
C THR A 147 14.65 9.14 -4.03
N LEU A 148 13.46 9.47 -4.50
CA LEU A 148 12.46 8.54 -5.01
C LEU A 148 11.92 9.00 -6.37
N PRO A 149 11.26 8.12 -7.15
CA PRO A 149 10.68 8.49 -8.43
C PRO A 149 9.75 9.71 -8.32
N ALA A 150 9.82 10.60 -9.28
CA ALA A 150 9.06 11.86 -9.34
C ALA A 150 9.20 12.75 -8.10
N GLY A 151 10.28 12.60 -7.31
CA GLY A 151 10.49 13.34 -6.07
C GLY A 151 9.55 12.97 -4.94
N ALA A 152 8.84 11.85 -5.02
CA ALA A 152 7.92 11.41 -4.00
C ALA A 152 8.60 11.24 -2.64
N SER A 153 7.88 11.55 -1.55
CA SER A 153 8.40 11.42 -0.18
C SER A 153 8.49 9.98 0.30
N VAL A 154 7.61 9.09 -0.19
CA VAL A 154 7.51 7.69 0.24
C VAL A 154 7.25 6.79 -0.95
N GLU A 155 7.84 5.59 -0.90
CA GLU A 155 7.53 4.45 -1.76
C GLU A 155 7.38 3.19 -0.91
N VAL A 156 6.46 2.31 -1.29
CA VAL A 156 6.22 1.04 -0.58
C VAL A 156 6.01 -0.09 -1.57
N ASP A 157 6.65 -1.23 -1.34
CA ASP A 157 6.39 -2.51 -2.03
C ASP A 157 5.83 -3.56 -1.06
N ALA A 158 5.26 -4.65 -1.58
CA ALA A 158 4.76 -5.72 -0.73
C ALA A 158 4.69 -7.07 -1.43
N ILE A 159 4.69 -8.14 -0.63
CA ILE A 159 4.47 -9.53 -1.07
C ILE A 159 3.30 -10.09 -0.26
N PHE A 160 2.31 -10.61 -0.99
CA PHE A 160 1.12 -11.23 -0.42
C PHE A 160 1.02 -12.70 -0.80
N GLU A 161 0.53 -13.52 0.15
CA GLU A 161 0.03 -14.85 -0.15
C GLU A 161 -1.49 -14.79 -0.36
N VAL A 162 -1.97 -15.50 -1.39
CA VAL A 162 -3.37 -15.53 -1.78
C VAL A 162 -3.81 -16.96 -2.11
N ARG A 163 -5.11 -17.21 -2.03
CA ARG A 163 -5.75 -18.47 -2.43
C ARG A 163 -6.45 -18.38 -3.78
#